data_b597805165efa66b7ca3af7cbe1aa166
#
_entry.id   b597805165efa66b7ca3af7cbe1aa166
#
_cell.length_a   1.000
_cell.length_b   1.000
_cell.length_c   1.000
_cell.angle_alpha   90.00
_cell.angle_beta   90.00
_cell.angle_gamma   90.00
#
_symmetry.space_group_name_H-M   'P 1'
#
loop_
_entity.id
_entity.type
_entity.pdbx_description
1 polymer ?
#
loop_
_entity_poly.entity_id
_entity_poly.type
_entity_poly.pdbx_seq_one_letter_code
_entity_poly.pdbx_strand_id
1 'polypeptide(L)'
;MAAELTTNRFGVASWISRETEFHSIVSRLIDTPSSGIAAWARTTSGVVALLLFVQIATGILLAFHYVPIVTSAYTTVSYIELAVGSGSWLRSMHYHSSVLLPVVLALHLLQMIVRQAYRSHWAAWVFALIALGLVLAAGAT
;
A
#
# COMPACT_ATOMS: atom_id res chain seq x y z
N MET A 1 48.86 -3.51 -10.51
CA MET A 1 47.86 -3.02 -11.50
C MET A 1 46.80 -4.05 -11.88
N ALA A 2 46.85 -5.30 -11.41
CA ALA A 2 45.82 -6.32 -11.64
C ALA A 2 44.84 -6.47 -10.44
N ALA A 3 45.16 -5.96 -9.24
CA ALA A 3 44.36 -6.12 -8.04
C ALA A 3 43.25 -5.06 -7.89
N GLU A 4 43.34 -3.90 -8.54
CA GLU A 4 42.32 -2.86 -8.49
C GLU A 4 41.11 -3.08 -9.39
N LEU A 5 41.22 -3.95 -10.39
CA LEU A 5 40.13 -4.28 -11.32
C LEU A 5 39.13 -5.29 -10.73
N THR A 6 39.50 -6.00 -9.67
CA THR A 6 38.65 -7.03 -9.05
C THR A 6 37.65 -6.41 -8.03
N THR A 7 37.96 -5.31 -7.40
CA THR A 7 37.11 -4.70 -6.36
C THR A 7 35.85 -4.04 -6.94
N ASN A 8 35.89 -3.58 -8.18
CA ASN A 8 34.75 -2.88 -8.79
C ASN A 8 33.71 -3.84 -9.39
N ARG A 9 34.07 -5.11 -9.62
CA ARG A 9 33.13 -6.13 -10.12
C ARG A 9 32.12 -6.60 -9.05
N PHE A 10 32.51 -6.57 -7.77
CA PHE A 10 31.63 -6.98 -6.68
C PHE A 10 30.49 -5.99 -6.42
N GLY A 11 30.71 -4.69 -6.57
CA GLY A 11 29.68 -3.68 -6.37
C GLY A 11 28.60 -3.69 -7.46
N VAL A 12 29.01 -3.83 -8.72
CA VAL A 12 28.08 -3.85 -9.86
C VAL A 12 27.31 -5.17 -9.92
N ALA A 13 27.98 -6.31 -9.64
CA ALA A 13 27.32 -7.61 -9.62
C ALA A 13 26.28 -7.73 -8.49
N SER A 14 26.55 -7.17 -7.32
CA SER A 14 25.59 -7.14 -6.21
C SER A 14 24.41 -6.20 -6.46
N TRP A 15 24.61 -5.14 -7.21
CA TRP A 15 23.54 -4.24 -7.63
C TRP A 15 22.65 -4.90 -8.69
N ILE A 16 23.25 -5.53 -9.70
CA ILE A 16 22.54 -6.29 -10.74
C ILE A 16 21.74 -7.45 -10.13
N SER A 17 22.26 -8.15 -9.11
CA SER A 17 21.53 -9.24 -8.45
C SER A 17 20.30 -8.74 -7.68
N ARG A 18 20.33 -7.56 -7.08
CA ARG A 18 19.15 -6.94 -6.45
C ARG A 18 18.09 -6.55 -7.47
N GLU A 19 18.48 -6.04 -8.62
CA GLU A 19 17.57 -5.69 -9.71
C GLU A 19 16.87 -6.92 -10.27
N THR A 20 17.63 -8.04 -10.42
CA THR A 20 17.07 -9.31 -10.86
C THR A 20 16.18 -9.98 -9.80
N GLU A 21 16.47 -9.81 -8.50
CA GLU A 21 15.60 -10.28 -7.42
C GLU A 21 14.28 -9.52 -7.41
N PHE A 22 14.28 -8.20 -7.57
CA PHE A 22 13.06 -7.42 -7.68
C PHE A 22 12.21 -7.87 -8.89
N HIS A 23 12.87 -8.07 -10.04
CA HIS A 23 12.18 -8.58 -11.24
C HIS A 23 11.62 -10.00 -11.03
N SER A 24 12.34 -10.86 -10.31
CA SER A 24 11.87 -12.21 -9.97
C SER A 24 10.69 -12.21 -8.98
N ILE A 25 10.65 -11.26 -8.06
CA ILE A 25 9.51 -11.08 -7.14
C ILE A 25 8.30 -10.59 -7.91
N VAL A 26 8.48 -9.60 -8.79
CA VAL A 26 7.40 -9.06 -9.62
C VAL A 26 6.87 -10.11 -10.59
N SER A 27 7.74 -10.88 -11.27
CA SER A 27 7.30 -11.96 -12.16
C SER A 27 6.57 -13.07 -11.40
N ARG A 28 7.02 -13.46 -10.21
CA ARG A 28 6.30 -14.42 -9.36
C ARG A 28 4.92 -13.93 -8.95
N LEU A 29 4.73 -12.62 -8.77
CA LEU A 29 3.43 -12.04 -8.46
C LEU A 29 2.49 -12.02 -9.68
N ILE A 30 3.06 -11.84 -10.89
CA ILE A 30 2.31 -11.70 -12.13
C ILE A 30 2.10 -13.05 -12.85
N ASP A 31 3.14 -13.87 -12.95
CA ASP A 31 3.18 -15.03 -13.86
C ASP A 31 2.77 -16.37 -13.24
N THR A 32 2.46 -16.44 -11.93
CA THR A 32 2.00 -17.71 -11.35
C THR A 32 0.55 -17.98 -11.75
N PRO A 33 0.29 -18.93 -12.66
CA PRO A 33 -1.05 -19.32 -13.00
C PRO A 33 -1.71 -19.93 -11.77
N SER A 34 -2.67 -19.24 -11.20
CA SER A 34 -3.46 -19.72 -10.09
C SER A 34 -4.90 -19.83 -10.52
N SER A 35 -5.42 -21.03 -10.48
CA SER A 35 -6.83 -21.29 -10.72
C SER A 35 -7.65 -21.22 -9.42
N GLY A 36 -8.87 -20.73 -9.49
CA GLY A 36 -9.82 -20.79 -8.40
C GLY A 36 -9.55 -19.85 -7.21
N ILE A 37 -9.78 -20.37 -6.01
CA ILE A 37 -9.73 -19.61 -4.74
C ILE A 37 -8.35 -18.97 -4.46
N ALA A 38 -7.28 -19.60 -4.94
CA ALA A 38 -5.92 -19.05 -4.78
C ALA A 38 -5.68 -17.80 -5.65
N ALA A 39 -6.27 -17.73 -6.83
CA ALA A 39 -6.23 -16.53 -7.68
C ALA A 39 -6.96 -15.37 -7.01
N TRP A 40 -8.15 -15.64 -6.49
CA TRP A 40 -8.97 -14.63 -5.83
C TRP A 40 -8.28 -14.01 -4.60
N ALA A 41 -7.60 -14.83 -3.79
CA ALA A 41 -6.87 -14.33 -2.64
C ALA A 41 -5.65 -13.47 -2.99
N ARG A 42 -4.99 -13.73 -4.11
CA ARG A 42 -3.91 -12.86 -4.62
C ARG A 42 -4.45 -11.54 -5.13
N THR A 43 -5.58 -11.57 -5.81
CA THR A 43 -6.25 -10.35 -6.28
C THR A 43 -6.63 -9.45 -5.11
N THR A 44 -7.21 -9.99 -4.04
CA THR A 44 -7.59 -9.18 -2.86
C THR A 44 -6.38 -8.60 -2.14
N SER A 45 -5.28 -9.34 -2.01
CA SER A 45 -4.05 -8.78 -1.41
C SER A 45 -3.46 -7.66 -2.26
N GLY A 46 -3.49 -7.79 -3.59
CA GLY A 46 -3.08 -6.75 -4.52
C GLY A 46 -3.94 -5.49 -4.43
N VAL A 47 -5.26 -5.67 -4.32
CA VAL A 47 -6.20 -4.55 -4.14
C VAL A 47 -5.97 -3.85 -2.81
N VAL A 48 -5.74 -4.58 -1.70
CA VAL A 48 -5.39 -4.00 -0.39
C VAL A 48 -4.10 -3.18 -0.50
N ALA A 49 -3.06 -3.74 -1.11
CA ALA A 49 -1.78 -3.04 -1.28
C ALA A 49 -1.93 -1.76 -2.12
N LEU A 50 -2.70 -1.82 -3.20
CA LEU A 50 -3.01 -0.66 -4.04
C LEU A 50 -3.77 0.42 -3.28
N LEU A 51 -4.83 0.04 -2.54
CA LEU A 51 -5.62 0.98 -1.73
C LEU A 51 -4.78 1.62 -0.63
N LEU A 52 -3.91 0.85 0.04
CA LEU A 52 -2.97 1.40 1.03
C LEU A 52 -2.00 2.40 0.39
N PHE A 53 -1.46 2.07 -0.78
CA PHE A 53 -0.58 2.99 -1.51
C PHE A 53 -1.30 4.28 -1.87
N VAL A 54 -2.51 4.19 -2.43
CA VAL A 54 -3.34 5.37 -2.77
C VAL A 54 -3.63 6.18 -1.51
N GLN A 55 -4.01 5.53 -0.40
CA GLN A 55 -4.33 6.19 0.85
C GLN A 55 -3.14 6.96 1.43
N ILE A 56 -1.95 6.35 1.44
CA ILE A 56 -0.73 6.98 1.94
C ILE A 56 -0.32 8.14 1.02
N ALA A 57 -0.27 7.90 -0.29
CA ALA A 57 0.15 8.91 -1.25
C ALA A 57 -0.77 10.15 -1.24
N THR A 58 -2.08 9.94 -1.32
CA THR A 58 -3.04 11.05 -1.26
C THR A 58 -3.08 11.72 0.10
N GLY A 59 -2.93 10.97 1.20
CA GLY A 59 -2.85 11.50 2.55
C GLY A 59 -1.65 12.42 2.77
N ILE A 60 -0.47 12.03 2.30
CA ILE A 60 0.73 12.87 2.36
C ILE A 60 0.53 14.17 1.56
N LEU A 61 0.00 14.07 0.33
CA LEU A 61 -0.25 15.24 -0.50
C LEU A 61 -1.28 16.20 0.15
N LEU A 62 -2.33 15.68 0.74
CA LEU A 62 -3.31 16.49 1.47
C LEU A 62 -2.72 17.13 2.73
N ALA A 63 -1.86 16.42 3.47
CA ALA A 63 -1.23 16.90 4.69
C ALA A 63 -0.36 18.15 4.46
N PHE A 64 0.20 18.35 3.28
CA PHE A 64 0.93 19.58 2.94
C PHE A 64 0.04 20.83 2.87
N HIS A 65 -1.25 20.67 2.67
CA HIS A 65 -2.19 21.78 2.50
C HIS A 65 -3.21 21.90 3.64
N TYR A 66 -3.31 20.88 4.50
CA TYR A 66 -4.31 20.83 5.56
C TYR A 66 -3.72 21.30 6.90
N VAL A 67 -4.41 22.24 7.54
CA VAL A 67 -4.05 22.74 8.88
C VAL A 67 -5.10 22.25 9.88
N PRO A 68 -4.75 21.33 10.80
CA PRO A 68 -5.70 20.71 11.75
C PRO A 68 -5.97 21.60 12.97
N ILE A 69 -6.39 22.83 12.74
CA ILE A 69 -6.78 23.79 13.78
C ILE A 69 -8.25 24.10 13.61
N VAL A 70 -9.02 24.09 14.70
CA VAL A 70 -10.49 24.25 14.68
C VAL A 70 -10.95 25.49 13.91
N THR A 71 -10.23 26.60 14.04
CA THR A 71 -10.53 27.86 13.35
C THR A 71 -10.18 27.87 11.86
N SER A 72 -9.25 27.02 11.41
CA SER A 72 -8.71 27.01 10.06
C SER A 72 -9.03 25.75 9.27
N ALA A 73 -9.51 24.69 9.92
CA ALA A 73 -9.76 23.40 9.26
C ALA A 73 -10.74 23.54 8.08
N TYR A 74 -11.84 24.24 8.27
CA TYR A 74 -12.83 24.46 7.22
C TYR A 74 -12.28 25.27 6.05
N THR A 75 -11.55 26.35 6.33
CA THR A 75 -10.97 27.21 5.30
C THR A 75 -9.87 26.50 4.49
N THR A 76 -9.05 25.67 5.14
CA THR A 76 -8.03 24.88 4.45
C THR A 76 -8.62 23.77 3.59
N VAL A 77 -9.70 23.13 4.01
CA VAL A 77 -10.45 22.17 3.17
C VAL A 77 -11.05 22.87 1.95
N SER A 78 -11.68 24.03 2.15
CA SER A 78 -12.21 24.82 1.02
C SER A 78 -11.13 25.31 0.07
N TYR A 79 -9.96 25.68 0.60
CA TYR A 79 -8.78 26.04 -0.20
C TYR A 79 -8.28 24.86 -1.05
N ILE A 80 -8.17 23.66 -0.45
CA ILE A 80 -7.78 22.45 -1.19
C ILE A 80 -8.76 22.17 -2.33
N GLU A 81 -10.05 22.35 -2.09
CA GLU A 81 -11.10 22.02 -3.05
C GLU A 81 -11.19 23.02 -4.22
N LEU A 82 -11.00 24.31 -3.95
CA LEU A 82 -11.28 25.39 -4.89
C LEU A 82 -10.03 26.00 -5.51
N ALA A 83 -8.91 26.05 -4.79
CA ALA A 83 -7.72 26.77 -5.19
C ALA A 83 -6.54 25.88 -5.57
N VAL A 84 -6.47 24.65 -5.04
CA VAL A 84 -5.38 23.71 -5.40
C VAL A 84 -5.74 22.96 -6.66
N GLY A 85 -4.88 23.04 -7.67
CA GLY A 85 -5.04 22.27 -8.90
C GLY A 85 -5.14 20.76 -8.59
N SER A 86 -6.24 20.13 -9.01
CA SER A 86 -6.56 18.73 -8.70
C SER A 86 -6.83 18.41 -7.21
N GLY A 87 -6.99 19.41 -6.34
CA GLY A 87 -7.22 19.21 -4.91
C GLY A 87 -8.53 18.50 -4.61
N SER A 88 -9.61 18.84 -5.30
CA SER A 88 -10.91 18.17 -5.21
C SER A 88 -10.82 16.69 -5.59
N TRP A 89 -10.05 16.37 -6.62
CA TRP A 89 -9.83 15.00 -7.08
C TRP A 89 -9.01 14.20 -6.08
N LEU A 90 -7.91 14.77 -5.56
CA LEU A 90 -7.08 14.16 -4.50
C LEU A 90 -7.88 13.86 -3.24
N ARG A 91 -8.70 14.81 -2.80
CA ARG A 91 -9.57 14.66 -1.64
C ARG A 91 -10.62 13.56 -1.88
N SER A 92 -11.23 13.54 -3.05
CA SER A 92 -12.22 12.53 -3.42
C SER A 92 -11.60 11.12 -3.45
N MET A 93 -10.42 10.96 -4.04
CA MET A 93 -9.70 9.68 -4.04
C MET A 93 -9.35 9.23 -2.63
N HIS A 94 -8.84 10.13 -1.80
CA HIS A 94 -8.51 9.83 -0.41
C HIS A 94 -9.73 9.36 0.38
N TYR A 95 -10.85 10.07 0.23
CA TYR A 95 -12.12 9.73 0.88
C TYR A 95 -12.65 8.37 0.43
N HIS A 96 -12.76 8.13 -0.87
CA HIS A 96 -13.31 6.86 -1.35
C HIS A 96 -12.41 5.67 -1.03
N SER A 97 -11.09 5.85 -1.12
CA SER A 97 -10.17 4.78 -0.73
C SER A 97 -10.19 4.50 0.78
N SER A 98 -10.43 5.51 1.62
CA SER A 98 -10.55 5.33 3.08
C SER A 98 -11.79 4.52 3.48
N VAL A 99 -12.88 4.63 2.73
CA VAL A 99 -14.11 3.84 2.94
C VAL A 99 -13.96 2.41 2.41
N LEU A 100 -13.33 2.25 1.25
CA LEU A 100 -13.15 0.93 0.62
C LEU A 100 -12.11 0.07 1.33
N LEU A 101 -11.05 0.68 1.82
CA LEU A 101 -9.91 -0.02 2.42
C LEU A 101 -10.29 -0.93 3.60
N PRO A 102 -11.04 -0.49 4.62
CA PRO A 102 -11.43 -1.37 5.73
C PRO A 102 -12.31 -2.53 5.27
N VAL A 103 -13.19 -2.32 4.30
CA VAL A 103 -14.06 -3.37 3.76
C VAL A 103 -13.26 -4.45 3.03
N VAL A 104 -12.37 -4.04 2.13
CA VAL A 104 -11.52 -4.99 1.38
C VAL A 104 -10.52 -5.69 2.30
N LEU A 105 -9.99 -4.98 3.29
CA LEU A 105 -9.06 -5.54 4.28
C LEU A 105 -9.74 -6.56 5.19
N ALA A 106 -10.98 -6.30 5.64
CA ALA A 106 -11.78 -7.26 6.40
C ALA A 106 -12.10 -8.51 5.55
N LEU A 107 -12.44 -8.33 4.27
CA LEU A 107 -12.66 -9.44 3.35
C LEU A 107 -11.38 -10.26 3.14
N HIS A 108 -10.22 -9.59 3.01
CA HIS A 108 -8.93 -10.26 2.90
C HIS A 108 -8.59 -11.09 4.15
N LEU A 109 -8.82 -10.53 5.34
CA LEU A 109 -8.65 -11.26 6.61
C LEU A 109 -9.58 -12.47 6.71
N LEU A 110 -10.85 -12.33 6.32
CA LEU A 110 -11.80 -13.45 6.27
C LEU A 110 -11.31 -14.56 5.34
N GLN A 111 -10.80 -14.20 4.17
CA GLN A 111 -10.20 -15.18 3.24
C GLN A 111 -8.99 -15.89 3.84
N MET A 112 -8.13 -15.18 4.58
CA MET A 112 -6.98 -15.79 5.26
C MET A 112 -7.43 -16.79 6.33
N ILE A 113 -8.51 -16.50 7.05
CA ILE A 113 -9.09 -17.40 8.07
C ILE A 113 -9.65 -18.65 7.40
N VAL A 114 -10.51 -18.50 6.38
CA VAL A 114 -11.15 -19.62 5.66
C VAL A 114 -10.10 -20.56 5.05
N ARG A 115 -9.01 -20.00 4.53
CA ARG A 115 -7.90 -20.77 3.94
C ARG A 115 -6.89 -21.29 4.95
N GLN A 116 -7.06 -21.00 6.24
CA GLN A 116 -6.09 -21.30 7.31
C GLN A 116 -4.67 -20.76 6.99
N ALA A 117 -4.58 -19.73 6.17
CA ALA A 117 -3.32 -19.13 5.74
C ALA A 117 -2.55 -18.45 6.90
N TYR A 118 -3.24 -18.13 8.00
CA TYR A 118 -2.62 -17.60 9.22
C TYR A 118 -1.57 -18.55 9.84
N ARG A 119 -1.65 -19.86 9.57
CA ARG A 119 -0.68 -20.85 10.08
C ARG A 119 0.64 -20.80 9.33
N SER A 120 0.60 -20.58 8.01
CA SER A 120 1.80 -20.52 7.16
C SER A 120 2.35 -19.10 7.01
N HIS A 121 1.50 -18.08 7.10
CA HIS A 121 1.83 -16.67 6.91
C HIS A 121 1.39 -15.80 8.09
N TRP A 122 1.74 -16.21 9.31
CA TRP A 122 1.32 -15.55 10.55
C TRP A 122 1.68 -14.06 10.59
N ALA A 123 2.86 -13.69 10.08
CA ALA A 123 3.30 -12.30 10.05
C ALA A 123 2.37 -11.43 9.17
N ALA A 124 2.04 -11.90 7.95
CA ALA A 124 1.12 -11.19 7.08
C ALA A 124 -0.28 -11.04 7.71
N TRP A 125 -0.75 -12.06 8.43
CA TRP A 125 -2.02 -12.00 9.14
C TRP A 125 -2.01 -10.96 10.27
N VAL A 126 -0.94 -10.92 11.08
CA VAL A 126 -0.79 -9.92 12.15
C VAL A 126 -0.71 -8.51 11.58
N PHE A 127 0.06 -8.30 10.49
CA PHE A 127 0.12 -7.01 9.81
C PHE A 127 -1.24 -6.56 9.27
N ALA A 128 -2.03 -7.48 8.71
CA ALA A 128 -3.37 -7.15 8.22
C ALA A 128 -4.33 -6.77 9.36
N LEU A 129 -4.24 -7.43 10.53
CA LEU A 129 -5.01 -7.04 11.72
C LEU A 129 -4.60 -5.67 12.26
N ILE A 130 -3.31 -5.40 12.35
CA ILE A 130 -2.81 -4.08 12.78
C ILE A 130 -3.26 -3.00 11.79
N ALA A 131 -3.12 -3.25 10.49
CA ALA A 131 -3.58 -2.33 9.46
C ALA A 131 -5.08 -2.04 9.58
N LEU A 132 -5.90 -3.07 9.79
CA LEU A 132 -7.36 -2.87 9.99
C LEU A 132 -7.63 -2.02 11.22
N GLY A 133 -6.96 -2.30 12.35
CA GLY A 133 -7.10 -1.51 13.58
C GLY A 133 -6.71 -0.04 13.38
N LEU A 134 -5.60 0.22 12.70
CA LEU A 134 -5.14 1.59 12.41
C LEU A 134 -6.09 2.33 11.47
N VAL A 135 -6.58 1.67 10.42
CA VAL A 135 -7.53 2.27 9.47
C VAL A 135 -8.85 2.62 10.16
N LEU A 136 -9.38 1.73 11.00
CA LEU A 136 -10.60 1.99 11.78
C LEU A 136 -10.38 3.11 12.82
N ALA A 137 -9.25 3.13 13.50
CA ALA A 137 -8.90 4.20 14.42
C ALA A 137 -8.79 5.56 13.72
N ALA A 138 -8.14 5.62 12.56
CA ALA A 138 -8.03 6.84 11.75
C ALA A 138 -9.39 7.31 11.20
N GLY A 139 -10.32 6.40 10.94
CA GLY A 139 -11.67 6.75 10.49
C GLY A 139 -12.62 7.20 11.63
N ALA A 140 -12.23 6.92 12.89
CA ALA A 140 -13.03 7.31 14.07
C ALA A 140 -12.61 8.67 14.65
N THR A 141 -11.50 9.27 14.20
CA THR A 141 -10.98 10.58 14.63
C THR A 141 -11.30 11.66 13.62
#